data_26c391b8ab210add021902aad10b0907
#
_entry.id   26c391b8ab210add021902aad10b0907
#
_cell.length_a   1.000
_cell.length_b   1.000
_cell.length_c   1.000
_cell.angle_alpha   90.00
_cell.angle_beta   90.00
_cell.angle_gamma   90.00
#
_symmetry.space_group_name_H-M   'P 1'
#
loop_
_entity.id
_entity.type
_entity.pdbx_description
1 polymer ?
#
loop_
_entity_poly.entity_id
_entity_poly.type
_entity_poly.pdbx_seq_one_letter_code
_entity_poly.pdbx_strand_id
1 'polypeptide(L)'
;MTIPRVLFITGKGGTGKSTVAAAIALALSRRRPTTLADLDRRMSAAAALGATPTDSTAVKVTETLDVIALTPRAELEAFIERIVPIRAISRRMLRSRTFGYVTAALPGLEAFLLLERLRIMAGDAALEDRYLVIDAPASGSAVELLSVSSGVKGIAPAGTLNRLADSIDSFLGDATRFGAVITTTPEDLAVREALETAATIRERLGVVTVAAIMNCVPDLLFDTSELASLSPLGGHARLAVRRNCAHENAALVAPRFADAGLSTINLPMMFTPAIGRHELEKLGRVLDAQLIGR
;
A
#
# COMPACT_ATOMS: atom_id res chain seq x y z
N MET A 1 18.03 4.66 9.18
CA MET A 1 17.61 4.96 7.79
C MET A 1 16.38 5.84 7.88
N THR A 2 16.37 7.01 7.27
CA THR A 2 15.20 7.92 7.34
C THR A 2 14.09 7.33 6.45
N ILE A 3 12.87 7.24 6.97
CA ILE A 3 11.72 6.73 6.19
C ILE A 3 11.36 7.73 5.09
N PRO A 4 11.11 7.29 3.85
CA PRO A 4 10.56 8.14 2.79
C PRO A 4 9.24 8.81 3.22
N ARG A 5 8.99 10.00 2.69
CA ARG A 5 7.74 10.73 3.00
C ARG A 5 6.49 10.05 2.46
N VAL A 6 6.64 9.30 1.39
CA VAL A 6 5.57 8.53 0.75
C VAL A 6 5.88 7.06 0.90
N LEU A 7 4.97 6.33 1.52
CA LEU A 7 5.04 4.88 1.67
C LEU A 7 3.92 4.22 0.86
N PHE A 8 4.31 3.44 -0.13
CA PHE A 8 3.42 2.70 -1.02
C PHE A 8 3.30 1.24 -0.54
N ILE A 9 2.17 0.89 0.08
CA ILE A 9 1.97 -0.41 0.72
C ILE A 9 1.32 -1.36 -0.27
N THR A 10 2.03 -2.41 -0.69
CA THR A 10 1.50 -3.42 -1.61
C THR A 10 1.86 -4.84 -1.18
N GLY A 11 1.43 -5.84 -1.92
CA GLY A 11 1.63 -7.26 -1.65
C GLY A 11 0.48 -8.09 -2.22
N LYS A 12 0.56 -9.41 -2.10
CA LYS A 12 -0.48 -10.33 -2.58
C LYS A 12 -1.87 -10.01 -2.01
N GLY A 13 -2.91 -10.37 -2.75
CA GLY A 13 -4.29 -10.34 -2.23
C GLY A 13 -4.43 -11.17 -0.95
N GLY A 14 -5.03 -10.60 0.09
CA GLY A 14 -5.26 -11.28 1.37
C GLY A 14 -4.14 -11.20 2.40
N THR A 15 -2.98 -10.60 2.10
CA THR A 15 -1.86 -10.47 3.06
C THR A 15 -2.05 -9.38 4.12
N GLY A 16 -3.17 -8.64 4.08
CA GLY A 16 -3.47 -7.62 5.07
C GLY A 16 -2.87 -6.23 4.76
N LYS A 17 -2.64 -5.91 3.48
CA LYS A 17 -2.12 -4.60 3.03
C LYS A 17 -2.82 -3.41 3.69
N SER A 18 -4.15 -3.38 3.59
CA SER A 18 -4.98 -2.29 4.13
C SER A 18 -4.85 -2.15 5.65
N THR A 19 -4.74 -3.28 6.37
CA THR A 19 -4.48 -3.30 7.81
C THR A 19 -3.10 -2.72 8.12
N VAL A 20 -2.08 -3.12 7.36
CA VAL A 20 -0.70 -2.63 7.51
C VAL A 20 -0.62 -1.15 7.16
N ALA A 21 -1.24 -0.71 6.06
CA ALA A 21 -1.28 0.70 5.66
C ALA A 21 -1.95 1.57 6.74
N ALA A 22 -3.10 1.15 7.26
CA ALA A 22 -3.81 1.85 8.33
C ALA A 22 -2.98 1.91 9.63
N ALA A 23 -2.31 0.81 10.01
CA ALA A 23 -1.45 0.77 11.19
C ALA A 23 -0.20 1.66 11.04
N ILE A 24 0.44 1.69 9.86
CA ILE A 24 1.56 2.59 9.56
C ILE A 24 1.09 4.05 9.62
N ALA A 25 -0.03 4.38 8.98
CA ALA A 25 -0.56 5.73 8.97
C ALA A 25 -0.87 6.22 10.39
N LEU A 26 -1.48 5.36 11.22
CA LEU A 26 -1.78 5.66 12.62
C LEU A 26 -0.50 5.83 13.46
N ALA A 27 0.54 5.03 13.23
CA ALA A 27 1.82 5.15 13.92
C ALA A 27 2.56 6.45 13.53
N LEU A 28 2.63 6.75 12.23
CA LEU A 28 3.27 7.97 11.71
C LEU A 28 2.55 9.23 12.17
N SER A 29 1.22 9.21 12.26
CA SER A 29 0.42 10.37 12.67
C SER A 29 0.69 10.83 14.10
N ARG A 30 1.32 9.99 14.94
CA ARG A 30 1.77 10.37 16.28
C ARG A 30 3.02 11.26 16.26
N ARG A 31 3.75 11.27 15.15
CA ARG A 31 4.99 12.04 14.98
C ARG A 31 4.82 13.26 14.11
N ARG A 32 4.04 13.14 13.04
CA ARG A 32 3.75 14.22 12.07
C ARG A 32 2.38 14.04 11.45
N PRO A 33 1.75 15.11 10.98
CA PRO A 33 0.53 14.99 10.18
C PRO A 33 0.69 13.94 9.08
N THR A 34 -0.30 13.09 8.90
CA THR A 34 -0.26 11.97 7.97
C THR A 34 -1.54 11.91 7.18
N THR A 35 -1.44 11.61 5.90
CA THR A 35 -2.58 11.31 5.04
C THR A 35 -2.50 9.84 4.62
N LEU A 36 -3.57 9.09 4.82
CA LEU A 36 -3.76 7.78 4.22
C LEU A 36 -4.57 7.93 2.93
N ALA A 37 -3.96 7.61 1.80
CA ALA A 37 -4.63 7.51 0.51
C ALA A 37 -5.03 6.05 0.27
N ASP A 38 -6.33 5.79 0.30
CA ASP A 38 -6.89 4.46 0.06
C ASP A 38 -7.25 4.34 -1.43
N LEU A 39 -6.53 3.46 -2.13
CA LEU A 39 -6.75 3.17 -3.56
C LEU A 39 -7.59 1.90 -3.76
N ASP A 40 -7.95 1.20 -2.69
CA ASP A 40 -8.81 0.02 -2.78
C ASP A 40 -10.28 0.46 -2.95
N ARG A 41 -10.95 -0.09 -3.94
CA ARG A 41 -12.39 0.15 -4.18
C ARG A 41 -13.27 -0.19 -2.97
N ARG A 42 -12.82 -1.07 -2.08
CA ARG A 42 -13.51 -1.46 -0.85
C ARG A 42 -13.26 -0.51 0.31
N MET A 43 -12.32 0.42 0.17
CA MET A 43 -11.90 1.35 1.22
C MET A 43 -11.59 0.63 2.55
N SER A 44 -10.86 -0.49 2.45
CA SER A 44 -10.64 -1.39 3.57
C SER A 44 -9.77 -0.75 4.67
N ALA A 45 -8.78 0.06 4.29
CA ALA A 45 -7.95 0.79 5.24
C ALA A 45 -8.73 1.92 5.93
N ALA A 46 -9.54 2.66 5.18
CA ALA A 46 -10.42 3.68 5.71
C ALA A 46 -11.44 3.10 6.71
N ALA A 47 -12.10 2.00 6.34
CA ALA A 47 -13.07 1.32 7.18
C ALA A 47 -12.47 0.82 8.51
N ALA A 48 -11.24 0.27 8.49
CA ALA A 48 -10.53 -0.16 9.69
C ALA A 48 -10.22 1.00 10.65
N LEU A 49 -10.09 2.23 10.13
CA LEU A 49 -9.94 3.46 10.91
C LEU A 49 -11.27 4.11 11.31
N GLY A 50 -12.41 3.52 10.92
CA GLY A 50 -13.74 4.07 11.16
C GLY A 50 -14.07 5.28 10.28
N ALA A 51 -13.36 5.45 9.14
CA ALA A 51 -13.56 6.54 8.21
C ALA A 51 -14.36 6.10 6.98
N THR A 52 -15.19 7.01 6.46
CA THR A 52 -15.96 6.81 5.22
C THR A 52 -15.70 7.99 4.28
N PRO A 53 -14.49 8.07 3.69
CA PRO A 53 -14.18 9.12 2.74
C PRO A 53 -15.06 8.98 1.50
N THR A 54 -15.49 10.10 0.96
CA THR A 54 -16.14 10.18 -0.35
C THR A 54 -15.13 10.69 -1.38
N ASP A 55 -15.42 10.48 -2.66
CA ASP A 55 -14.52 10.74 -3.79
C ASP A 55 -13.63 11.98 -3.62
N SER A 56 -12.32 11.73 -3.53
CA SER A 56 -11.25 12.75 -3.46
C SER A 56 -11.38 13.79 -2.34
N THR A 57 -12.28 13.56 -1.36
CA THR A 57 -12.44 14.43 -0.19
C THR A 57 -11.84 13.78 1.03
N ALA A 58 -10.87 14.45 1.66
CA ALA A 58 -10.24 13.96 2.88
C ALA A 58 -11.19 14.03 4.08
N VAL A 59 -11.22 12.96 4.86
CA VAL A 59 -11.96 12.87 6.13
C VAL A 59 -10.94 12.79 7.27
N LYS A 60 -11.14 13.63 8.27
CA LYS A 60 -10.30 13.68 9.46
C LYS A 60 -10.64 12.52 10.40
N VAL A 61 -9.66 11.68 10.71
CA VAL A 61 -9.76 10.57 11.68
C VAL A 61 -9.26 10.99 13.06
N THR A 62 -8.16 11.74 13.09
CA THR A 62 -7.61 12.40 14.27
C THR A 62 -7.16 13.81 13.91
N GLU A 63 -6.65 14.58 14.86
CA GLU A 63 -6.08 15.91 14.55
C GLU A 63 -4.91 15.84 13.56
N THR A 64 -4.19 14.72 13.54
CA THR A 64 -2.98 14.51 12.76
C THR A 64 -3.12 13.44 11.67
N LEU A 65 -4.28 12.78 11.53
CA LEU A 65 -4.52 11.74 10.53
C LEU A 65 -5.76 12.06 9.71
N ASP A 66 -5.55 12.25 8.42
CA ASP A 66 -6.61 12.35 7.42
C ASP A 66 -6.62 11.09 6.55
N VAL A 67 -7.80 10.71 6.06
CA VAL A 67 -7.99 9.62 5.10
C VAL A 67 -8.68 10.15 3.86
N ILE A 68 -8.17 9.79 2.70
CA ILE A 68 -8.76 10.14 1.40
C ILE A 68 -8.90 8.88 0.55
N ALA A 69 -10.05 8.72 -0.12
CA ALA A 69 -10.22 7.69 -1.14
C ALA A 69 -9.90 8.29 -2.52
N LEU A 70 -9.03 7.61 -3.26
CA LEU A 70 -8.65 8.01 -4.60
C LEU A 70 -8.97 6.87 -5.57
N THR A 71 -9.71 7.18 -6.63
CA THR A 71 -9.98 6.23 -7.69
C THR A 71 -9.47 6.77 -9.04
N PRO A 72 -8.93 5.88 -9.91
CA PRO A 72 -8.46 6.32 -11.22
C PRO A 72 -9.52 7.10 -12.01
N ARG A 73 -10.78 6.69 -11.89
CA ARG A 73 -11.92 7.34 -12.55
C ARG A 73 -12.18 8.74 -12.02
N ALA A 74 -12.18 8.94 -10.70
CA ALA A 74 -12.39 10.25 -10.10
C ALA A 74 -11.28 11.24 -10.49
N GLU A 75 -10.03 10.77 -10.56
CA GLU A 75 -8.89 11.61 -10.96
C GLU A 75 -8.97 12.02 -12.44
N LEU A 76 -9.47 11.14 -13.32
CA LEU A 76 -9.75 11.49 -14.70
C LEU A 76 -10.85 12.57 -14.79
N GLU A 77 -11.92 12.42 -14.03
CA GLU A 77 -13.03 13.39 -14.00
C GLU A 77 -12.54 14.76 -13.49
N ALA A 78 -11.75 14.77 -12.41
CA ALA A 78 -11.15 16.00 -11.88
C ALA A 78 -10.18 16.67 -12.86
N PHE A 79 -9.39 15.87 -13.59
CA PHE A 79 -8.49 16.36 -14.63
C PHE A 79 -9.26 17.07 -15.75
N ILE A 80 -10.36 16.49 -16.22
CA ILE A 80 -11.19 17.05 -17.26
C ILE A 80 -11.90 18.35 -16.81
N GLU A 81 -12.42 18.36 -15.57
CA GLU A 81 -13.05 19.56 -15.01
C GLU A 81 -12.04 20.71 -14.88
N ARG A 82 -10.76 20.42 -14.70
CA ARG A 82 -9.69 21.42 -14.65
C ARG A 82 -9.35 21.99 -16.03
N ILE A 83 -9.35 21.14 -17.07
CA ILE A 83 -9.07 21.57 -18.46
C ILE A 83 -10.28 22.27 -19.07
N VAL A 84 -11.49 21.81 -18.76
CA VAL A 84 -12.76 22.36 -19.28
C VAL A 84 -13.51 23.03 -18.14
N PRO A 85 -13.25 24.32 -17.85
CA PRO A 85 -13.75 24.99 -16.65
C PRO A 85 -15.28 25.21 -16.64
N ILE A 86 -15.95 24.97 -17.77
CA ILE A 86 -17.42 25.07 -17.85
C ILE A 86 -18.04 23.74 -17.46
N ARG A 87 -18.51 23.61 -16.20
CA ARG A 87 -19.05 22.36 -15.61
C ARG A 87 -20.13 21.68 -16.46
N ALA A 88 -20.97 22.41 -17.17
CA ALA A 88 -21.99 21.83 -18.05
C ALA A 88 -21.35 21.09 -19.25
N ILE A 89 -20.26 21.63 -19.78
CA ILE A 89 -19.53 21.06 -20.92
C ILE A 89 -18.71 19.86 -20.45
N SER A 90 -17.96 19.96 -19.34
CA SER A 90 -17.17 18.85 -18.80
C SER A 90 -18.04 17.64 -18.47
N ARG A 91 -19.16 17.83 -17.78
CA ARG A 91 -20.13 16.75 -17.48
C ARG A 91 -20.74 16.12 -18.73
N ARG A 92 -21.06 16.93 -19.77
CA ARG A 92 -21.57 16.40 -21.03
C ARG A 92 -20.50 15.60 -21.77
N MET A 93 -19.26 16.07 -21.76
CA MET A 93 -18.11 15.38 -22.34
C MET A 93 -17.84 14.04 -21.66
N LEU A 94 -17.80 14.00 -20.32
CA LEU A 94 -17.62 12.79 -19.51
C LEU A 94 -18.69 11.72 -19.75
N ARG A 95 -19.92 12.15 -20.11
CA ARG A 95 -21.05 11.22 -20.43
C ARG A 95 -21.10 10.86 -21.91
N SER A 96 -20.28 11.45 -22.77
CA SER A 96 -20.33 11.19 -24.21
C SER A 96 -19.67 9.85 -24.56
N ARG A 97 -20.26 9.13 -25.55
CA ARG A 97 -19.67 7.90 -26.08
C ARG A 97 -18.29 8.15 -26.69
N THR A 98 -18.11 9.30 -27.34
CA THR A 98 -16.85 9.71 -27.96
C THR A 98 -15.73 9.80 -26.91
N PHE A 99 -16.04 10.33 -25.72
CA PHE A 99 -15.09 10.39 -24.61
C PHE A 99 -14.72 9.00 -24.11
N GLY A 100 -15.70 8.09 -24.00
CA GLY A 100 -15.44 6.68 -23.69
C GLY A 100 -14.48 6.02 -24.69
N TYR A 101 -14.59 6.33 -25.98
CA TYR A 101 -13.67 5.83 -27.01
C TYR A 101 -12.25 6.44 -26.86
N VAL A 102 -12.14 7.73 -26.57
CA VAL A 102 -10.84 8.40 -26.38
C VAL A 102 -10.11 7.84 -25.15
N THR A 103 -10.80 7.64 -24.03
CA THR A 103 -10.18 7.04 -22.83
C THR A 103 -9.81 5.58 -23.03
N ALA A 104 -10.62 4.82 -23.78
CA ALA A 104 -10.31 3.45 -24.14
C ALA A 104 -9.12 3.34 -25.13
N ALA A 105 -8.88 4.38 -25.92
CA ALA A 105 -7.75 4.46 -26.85
C ALA A 105 -6.41 4.84 -26.17
N LEU A 106 -6.46 5.26 -24.91
CA LEU A 106 -5.28 5.61 -24.09
C LEU A 106 -5.23 4.71 -22.84
N PRO A 107 -4.83 3.44 -22.99
CA PRO A 107 -4.72 2.52 -21.86
C PRO A 107 -3.81 3.09 -20.78
N GLY A 108 -4.24 3.05 -19.53
CA GLY A 108 -3.45 3.54 -18.39
C GLY A 108 -3.56 5.04 -18.10
N LEU A 109 -4.30 5.84 -18.90
CA LEU A 109 -4.45 7.28 -18.62
C LEU A 109 -5.02 7.56 -17.23
N GLU A 110 -6.03 6.82 -16.81
CA GLU A 110 -6.62 6.94 -15.48
C GLU A 110 -5.60 6.65 -14.37
N ALA A 111 -4.82 5.60 -14.53
CA ALA A 111 -3.75 5.22 -13.58
C ALA A 111 -2.61 6.26 -13.58
N PHE A 112 -2.29 6.81 -14.74
CA PHE A 112 -1.30 7.88 -14.87
C PHE A 112 -1.72 9.15 -14.12
N LEU A 113 -2.96 9.56 -14.26
CA LEU A 113 -3.52 10.71 -13.55
C LEU A 113 -3.60 10.48 -12.04
N LEU A 114 -3.86 9.23 -11.62
CA LEU A 114 -3.81 8.85 -10.21
C LEU A 114 -2.38 8.99 -9.66
N LEU A 115 -1.35 8.51 -10.37
CA LEU A 115 0.05 8.70 -9.95
C LEU A 115 0.44 10.18 -9.92
N GLU A 116 0.02 10.96 -10.90
CA GLU A 116 0.25 12.41 -10.92
C GLU A 116 -0.42 13.09 -9.70
N ARG A 117 -1.62 12.66 -9.33
CA ARG A 117 -2.29 13.15 -8.12
C ARG A 117 -1.48 12.85 -6.86
N LEU A 118 -0.99 11.61 -6.71
CA LEU A 118 -0.14 11.22 -5.58
C LEU A 118 1.16 12.03 -5.55
N ARG A 119 1.79 12.25 -6.70
CA ARG A 119 2.99 13.09 -6.83
C ARG A 119 2.73 14.54 -6.42
N ILE A 120 1.61 15.12 -6.84
CA ILE A 120 1.20 16.48 -6.45
C ILE A 120 0.97 16.54 -4.94
N MET A 121 0.23 15.59 -4.36
CA MET A 121 0.00 15.52 -2.92
C MET A 121 1.32 15.41 -2.13
N ALA A 122 2.30 14.68 -2.65
CA ALA A 122 3.62 14.55 -2.04
C ALA A 122 4.50 15.81 -2.21
N GLY A 123 4.24 16.64 -3.23
CA GLY A 123 5.00 17.83 -3.57
C GLY A 123 4.36 19.15 -3.15
N ASP A 124 3.15 19.13 -2.59
CA ASP A 124 2.46 20.32 -2.12
C ASP A 124 3.20 20.92 -0.92
N ALA A 125 3.61 22.19 -1.04
CA ALA A 125 4.30 22.92 0.02
C ALA A 125 3.46 23.00 1.32
N ALA A 126 2.13 23.08 1.21
CA ALA A 126 1.23 23.03 2.36
C ALA A 126 1.23 21.67 3.07
N LEU A 127 1.73 20.61 2.40
CA LEU A 127 1.84 19.25 2.91
C LEU A 127 3.31 18.83 3.12
N GLU A 128 4.26 19.77 3.05
CA GLU A 128 5.70 19.49 3.07
C GLU A 128 6.16 18.75 4.32
N ASP A 129 5.45 18.94 5.43
CA ASP A 129 5.73 18.32 6.73
C ASP A 129 4.87 17.07 7.01
N ARG A 130 4.17 16.55 5.99
CA ARG A 130 3.21 15.46 6.13
C ARG A 130 3.73 14.15 5.53
N TYR A 131 3.43 13.02 6.17
CA TYR A 131 3.57 11.70 5.55
C TYR A 131 2.37 11.39 4.66
N LEU A 132 2.62 10.68 3.55
CA LEU A 132 1.59 10.10 2.69
C LEU A 132 1.75 8.57 2.70
N VAL A 133 0.79 7.87 3.27
CA VAL A 133 0.71 6.41 3.22
C VAL A 133 -0.32 6.02 2.17
N ILE A 134 0.06 5.13 1.27
CA ILE A 134 -0.79 4.71 0.15
C ILE A 134 -1.17 3.25 0.34
N ASP A 135 -2.44 2.96 0.58
CA ASP A 135 -2.97 1.59 0.50
C ASP A 135 -3.17 1.24 -0.97
N ALA A 136 -2.19 0.54 -1.53
CA ALA A 136 -2.12 0.25 -2.95
C ALA A 136 -2.85 -1.06 -3.31
N PRO A 137 -3.19 -1.26 -4.60
CA PRO A 137 -3.76 -2.50 -5.06
C PRO A 137 -2.81 -3.69 -4.86
N ALA A 138 -3.29 -4.90 -5.17
CA ALA A 138 -2.48 -6.12 -5.09
C ALA A 138 -1.26 -6.06 -6.04
N SER A 139 -0.22 -6.83 -5.72
CA SER A 139 1.13 -6.79 -6.33
C SER A 139 1.16 -6.64 -7.85
N GLY A 140 0.38 -7.42 -8.60
CA GLY A 140 0.30 -7.30 -10.06
C GLY A 140 -0.18 -5.93 -10.51
N SER A 141 -1.34 -5.48 -10.02
CA SER A 141 -1.90 -4.16 -10.36
C SER A 141 -1.09 -3.00 -9.78
N ALA A 142 -0.35 -3.22 -8.68
CA ALA A 142 0.55 -2.23 -8.13
C ALA A 142 1.76 -1.99 -9.06
N VAL A 143 2.35 -3.05 -9.58
CA VAL A 143 3.44 -2.95 -10.58
C VAL A 143 2.94 -2.28 -11.86
N GLU A 144 1.75 -2.65 -12.35
CA GLU A 144 1.12 -2.00 -13.49
C GLU A 144 0.91 -0.49 -13.25
N LEU A 145 0.37 -0.12 -12.09
CA LEU A 145 0.18 1.28 -11.71
C LEU A 145 1.50 2.05 -11.73
N LEU A 146 2.54 1.54 -11.08
CA LEU A 146 3.85 2.20 -11.03
C LEU A 146 4.56 2.25 -12.39
N SER A 147 4.21 1.37 -13.33
CA SER A 147 4.81 1.29 -14.67
C SER A 147 4.14 2.18 -15.71
N VAL A 148 3.02 2.81 -15.39
CA VAL A 148 2.16 3.49 -16.38
C VAL A 148 2.84 4.68 -17.06
N SER A 149 3.77 5.35 -16.40
CA SER A 149 4.58 6.45 -16.97
C SER A 149 5.37 5.99 -18.21
N SER A 150 5.97 4.80 -18.15
CA SER A 150 6.70 4.21 -19.29
C SER A 150 5.78 3.96 -20.49
N GLY A 151 4.54 3.50 -20.24
CA GLY A 151 3.53 3.32 -21.27
C GLY A 151 3.15 4.64 -21.96
N VAL A 152 2.95 5.70 -21.16
CA VAL A 152 2.63 7.04 -21.68
C VAL A 152 3.78 7.59 -22.54
N LYS A 153 5.03 7.42 -22.13
CA LYS A 153 6.22 7.83 -22.94
C LYS A 153 6.27 7.12 -24.28
N GLY A 154 5.87 5.85 -24.34
CA GLY A 154 5.80 5.09 -25.60
C GLY A 154 4.76 5.65 -26.58
N ILE A 155 3.64 6.21 -26.09
CA ILE A 155 2.56 6.75 -26.91
C ILE A 155 2.82 8.24 -27.27
N ALA A 156 3.35 9.01 -26.31
CA ALA A 156 3.60 10.44 -26.43
C ALA A 156 5.07 10.76 -26.10
N PRO A 157 6.01 10.52 -27.02
CA PRO A 157 7.44 10.64 -26.76
C PRO A 157 7.92 12.09 -26.58
N ALA A 158 7.04 13.08 -26.78
CA ALA A 158 7.33 14.49 -26.59
C ALA A 158 6.10 15.26 -26.06
N GLY A 159 6.32 16.49 -25.57
CA GLY A 159 5.25 17.36 -25.14
C GLY A 159 4.94 17.27 -23.65
N THR A 160 3.76 17.75 -23.26
CA THR A 160 3.39 17.91 -21.84
C THR A 160 3.24 16.58 -21.11
N LEU A 161 2.64 15.57 -21.76
CA LEU A 161 2.47 14.24 -21.15
C LEU A 161 3.83 13.56 -20.90
N ASN A 162 4.79 13.72 -21.82
CA ASN A 162 6.13 13.18 -21.62
C ASN A 162 6.83 13.83 -20.41
N ARG A 163 6.75 15.17 -20.29
CA ARG A 163 7.32 15.89 -19.13
C ARG A 163 6.69 15.48 -17.81
N LEU A 164 5.37 15.23 -17.80
CA LEU A 164 4.69 14.71 -16.61
C LEU A 164 5.17 13.30 -16.28
N ALA A 165 5.33 12.43 -17.28
CA ALA A 165 5.86 11.08 -17.10
C ALA A 165 7.29 11.12 -16.55
N ASP A 166 8.16 12.00 -17.04
CA ASP A 166 9.51 12.21 -16.48
C ASP A 166 9.48 12.67 -15.03
N SER A 167 8.53 13.55 -14.68
CA SER A 167 8.34 14.03 -13.30
C SER A 167 7.85 12.91 -12.37
N ILE A 168 6.99 12.02 -12.84
CA ILE A 168 6.53 10.86 -12.10
C ILE A 168 7.69 9.88 -11.89
N ASP A 169 8.46 9.55 -12.94
CA ASP A 169 9.61 8.65 -12.82
C ASP A 169 10.67 9.19 -11.85
N SER A 170 10.95 10.49 -11.93
CA SER A 170 11.87 11.16 -10.99
C SER A 170 11.37 11.11 -9.54
N PHE A 171 10.06 11.24 -9.34
CA PHE A 171 9.43 11.11 -8.03
C PHE A 171 9.49 9.69 -7.48
N LEU A 172 9.20 8.69 -8.31
CA LEU A 172 9.25 7.28 -7.92
C LEU A 172 10.67 6.79 -7.63
N GLY A 173 11.66 7.28 -8.38
CA GLY A 173 13.08 6.94 -8.21
C GLY A 173 13.77 7.66 -7.06
N ASP A 174 13.17 8.68 -6.46
CA ASP A 174 13.74 9.41 -5.33
C ASP A 174 13.48 8.66 -4.00
N ALA A 175 14.46 7.89 -3.56
CA ALA A 175 14.41 7.09 -2.34
C ALA A 175 14.19 7.90 -1.04
N THR A 176 14.40 9.22 -1.07
CA THR A 176 14.12 10.10 0.09
C THR A 176 12.65 10.49 0.15
N ARG A 177 11.96 10.45 -0.97
CA ARG A 177 10.56 10.86 -1.13
C ARG A 177 9.60 9.70 -1.23
N PHE A 178 9.95 8.64 -1.96
CA PHE A 178 9.06 7.51 -2.27
C PHE A 178 9.72 6.18 -1.94
N GLY A 179 8.96 5.27 -1.33
CA GLY A 179 9.41 3.90 -1.08
C GLY A 179 8.25 2.93 -0.96
N ALA A 180 8.48 1.70 -1.41
CA ALA A 180 7.52 0.62 -1.31
C ALA A 180 7.70 -0.16 0.00
N VAL A 181 6.59 -0.62 0.57
CA VAL A 181 6.53 -1.61 1.65
C VAL A 181 5.77 -2.81 1.13
N ILE A 182 6.40 -3.98 1.19
CA ILE A 182 5.80 -5.22 0.69
C ILE A 182 5.19 -6.00 1.84
N THR A 183 3.89 -6.27 1.76
CA THR A 183 3.17 -7.05 2.77
C THR A 183 3.04 -8.50 2.32
N THR A 184 3.38 -9.43 3.19
CA THR A 184 3.27 -10.88 2.98
C THR A 184 2.71 -11.58 4.22
N THR A 185 2.36 -12.84 4.10
CA THR A 185 2.11 -13.78 5.21
C THR A 185 3.26 -14.80 5.26
N PRO A 186 3.45 -15.56 6.38
CA PRO A 186 4.51 -16.55 6.51
C PRO A 186 4.27 -17.84 5.70
N GLU A 187 3.62 -17.72 4.55
CA GLU A 187 3.33 -18.80 3.62
C GLU A 187 4.31 -18.78 2.45
N ASP A 188 4.89 -19.91 2.06
CA ASP A 188 5.95 -19.99 1.05
C ASP A 188 5.58 -19.30 -0.26
N LEU A 189 4.34 -19.52 -0.75
CA LEU A 189 3.87 -18.88 -1.98
C LEU A 189 3.76 -17.35 -1.85
N ALA A 190 3.25 -16.86 -0.71
CA ALA A 190 3.14 -15.42 -0.47
C ALA A 190 4.51 -14.76 -0.35
N VAL A 191 5.46 -15.41 0.31
CA VAL A 191 6.85 -14.96 0.43
C VAL A 191 7.54 -14.90 -0.93
N ARG A 192 7.39 -15.93 -1.76
CA ARG A 192 7.95 -15.97 -3.11
C ARG A 192 7.43 -14.80 -3.96
N GLU A 193 6.11 -14.61 -3.97
CA GLU A 193 5.47 -13.51 -4.72
C GLU A 193 5.90 -12.13 -4.18
N ALA A 194 6.09 -12.00 -2.86
CA ALA A 194 6.59 -10.77 -2.25
C ALA A 194 8.01 -10.43 -2.71
N LEU A 195 8.91 -11.43 -2.75
CA LEU A 195 10.28 -11.28 -3.24
C LEU A 195 10.34 -10.94 -4.72
N GLU A 196 9.53 -11.60 -5.56
CA GLU A 196 9.41 -11.29 -6.99
C GLU A 196 8.88 -9.88 -7.22
N THR A 197 7.89 -9.45 -6.43
CA THR A 197 7.34 -8.09 -6.48
C THR A 197 8.39 -7.06 -6.10
N ALA A 198 9.12 -7.27 -5.01
CA ALA A 198 10.18 -6.36 -4.57
C ALA A 198 11.31 -6.25 -5.60
N ALA A 199 11.73 -7.37 -6.19
CA ALA A 199 12.73 -7.38 -7.26
C ALA A 199 12.22 -6.61 -8.49
N THR A 200 10.99 -6.86 -8.93
CA THR A 200 10.39 -6.17 -10.08
C THR A 200 10.30 -4.66 -9.88
N ILE A 201 9.84 -4.22 -8.71
CA ILE A 201 9.73 -2.79 -8.37
C ILE A 201 11.11 -2.13 -8.36
N ARG A 202 12.11 -2.78 -7.77
CA ARG A 202 13.48 -2.26 -7.72
C ARG A 202 14.16 -2.22 -9.08
N GLU A 203 14.12 -3.35 -9.83
CA GLU A 203 14.92 -3.52 -11.04
C GLU A 203 14.31 -2.84 -12.25
N ARG A 204 12.98 -2.85 -12.36
CA ARG A 204 12.27 -2.28 -13.51
C ARG A 204 11.86 -0.83 -13.32
N LEU A 205 11.61 -0.41 -12.08
CA LEU A 205 11.02 0.91 -11.78
C LEU A 205 11.96 1.80 -10.97
N GLY A 206 13.09 1.28 -10.49
CA GLY A 206 14.03 2.04 -9.66
C GLY A 206 13.49 2.42 -8.28
N VAL A 207 12.36 1.85 -7.85
CA VAL A 207 11.73 2.19 -6.58
C VAL A 207 12.36 1.38 -5.45
N VAL A 208 12.76 2.06 -4.38
CA VAL A 208 13.33 1.41 -3.20
C VAL A 208 12.25 0.66 -2.41
N THR A 209 12.56 -0.57 -2.00
CA THR A 209 11.74 -1.30 -1.03
C THR A 209 12.29 -1.03 0.37
N VAL A 210 11.49 -0.37 1.21
CA VAL A 210 11.86 0.07 2.57
C VAL A 210 11.92 -1.12 3.54
N ALA A 211 10.91 -1.99 3.46
CA ALA A 211 10.80 -3.18 4.29
C ALA A 211 9.81 -4.20 3.69
N ALA A 212 9.97 -5.45 4.10
CA ALA A 212 8.96 -6.48 3.98
C ALA A 212 8.22 -6.63 5.33
N ILE A 213 6.90 -6.57 5.31
CA ILE A 213 6.05 -6.78 6.49
C ILE A 213 5.46 -8.18 6.42
N MET A 214 5.95 -9.07 7.27
CA MET A 214 5.38 -10.39 7.45
C MET A 214 4.23 -10.31 8.45
N ASN A 215 3.03 -10.27 7.92
CA ASN A 215 1.80 -10.11 8.69
C ASN A 215 1.24 -11.47 9.12
N CYS A 216 0.39 -11.47 10.14
CA CYS A 216 -0.28 -12.67 10.67
C CYS A 216 0.70 -13.74 11.14
N VAL A 217 1.81 -13.36 11.74
CA VAL A 217 2.74 -14.31 12.38
C VAL A 217 2.11 -14.76 13.71
N PRO A 218 1.76 -16.03 13.88
CA PRO A 218 1.21 -16.50 15.13
C PRO A 218 2.29 -16.57 16.21
N ASP A 219 1.92 -16.31 17.46
CA ASP A 219 2.80 -16.53 18.60
C ASP A 219 3.04 -18.02 18.82
N LEU A 220 4.22 -18.39 19.29
CA LEU A 220 4.50 -19.73 19.78
C LEU A 220 3.74 -19.92 21.11
N LEU A 221 2.77 -20.82 21.12
CA LEU A 221 1.95 -21.06 22.32
C LEU A 221 2.36 -22.32 23.08
N PHE A 222 2.94 -23.30 22.38
CA PHE A 222 3.23 -24.61 22.95
C PHE A 222 4.67 -24.98 22.61
N ASP A 223 5.40 -25.47 23.59
CA ASP A 223 6.66 -26.15 23.36
C ASP A 223 6.44 -27.60 22.88
N THR A 224 7.52 -28.30 22.53
CA THR A 224 7.47 -29.66 21.99
C THR A 224 6.86 -30.67 22.98
N SER A 225 7.07 -30.47 24.29
CA SER A 225 6.57 -31.38 25.35
C SER A 225 5.08 -31.14 25.58
N GLU A 226 4.65 -29.89 25.54
CA GLU A 226 3.25 -29.49 25.63
C GLU A 226 2.44 -30.00 24.43
N LEU A 227 2.99 -29.89 23.20
CA LEU A 227 2.35 -30.45 22.02
C LEU A 227 2.18 -31.97 22.10
N ALA A 228 3.17 -32.68 22.61
CA ALA A 228 3.07 -34.14 22.83
C ALA A 228 1.95 -34.48 23.82
N SER A 229 1.80 -33.70 24.87
CA SER A 229 0.75 -33.88 25.89
C SER A 229 -0.68 -33.62 25.36
N LEU A 230 -0.81 -32.81 24.28
CA LEU A 230 -2.09 -32.56 23.61
C LEU A 230 -2.54 -33.68 22.68
N SER A 231 -1.66 -34.63 22.35
CA SER A 231 -1.92 -35.75 21.40
C SER A 231 -3.26 -36.48 21.65
N PRO A 232 -3.67 -36.77 22.91
CA PRO A 232 -4.93 -37.43 23.20
C PRO A 232 -6.18 -36.60 22.81
N LEU A 233 -6.05 -35.28 22.62
CA LEU A 233 -7.17 -34.35 22.32
C LEU A 233 -7.57 -34.33 20.85
N GLY A 234 -7.00 -35.21 20.00
CA GLY A 234 -7.44 -35.42 18.62
C GLY A 234 -7.40 -34.16 17.76
N GLY A 235 -8.57 -33.69 17.31
CA GLY A 235 -8.67 -32.51 16.42
C GLY A 235 -8.11 -31.22 16.99
N HIS A 236 -8.19 -31.00 18.31
CA HIS A 236 -7.63 -29.81 18.97
C HIS A 236 -6.09 -29.81 18.95
N ALA A 237 -5.46 -30.99 19.11
CA ALA A 237 -4.00 -31.13 18.98
C ALA A 237 -3.53 -30.71 17.59
N ARG A 238 -4.27 -31.05 16.52
CA ARG A 238 -3.94 -30.63 15.15
C ARG A 238 -3.92 -29.10 14.97
N LEU A 239 -4.81 -28.38 15.63
CA LEU A 239 -4.83 -26.90 15.58
C LEU A 239 -3.59 -26.32 16.27
N ALA A 240 -3.19 -26.87 17.41
CA ALA A 240 -1.97 -26.46 18.12
C ALA A 240 -0.72 -26.71 17.27
N VAL A 241 -0.58 -27.92 16.69
CA VAL A 241 0.52 -28.26 15.78
C VAL A 241 0.55 -27.32 14.58
N ARG A 242 -0.58 -27.13 13.92
CA ARG A 242 -0.66 -26.21 12.74
C ARG A 242 -0.21 -24.79 13.09
N ARG A 243 -0.58 -24.31 14.28
CA ARG A 243 -0.17 -22.99 14.74
C ARG A 243 1.34 -22.89 14.97
N ASN A 244 1.93 -23.87 15.64
CA ASN A 244 3.37 -23.91 15.86
C ASN A 244 4.13 -24.01 14.55
N CYS A 245 3.70 -24.89 13.61
CA CYS A 245 4.30 -24.96 12.27
C CYS A 245 4.23 -23.61 11.52
N ALA A 246 3.15 -22.86 11.66
CA ALA A 246 3.06 -21.54 11.04
C ALA A 246 4.01 -20.52 11.68
N HIS A 247 4.25 -20.60 13.00
CA HIS A 247 5.26 -19.79 13.69
C HIS A 247 6.68 -20.15 13.22
N GLU A 248 7.01 -21.45 13.21
CA GLU A 248 8.32 -21.97 12.76
C GLU A 248 8.57 -21.59 11.29
N ASN A 249 7.55 -21.70 10.44
CA ASN A 249 7.66 -21.32 9.03
C ASN A 249 8.01 -19.84 8.86
N ALA A 250 7.47 -18.94 9.70
CA ALA A 250 7.84 -17.54 9.67
C ALA A 250 9.35 -17.32 9.92
N ALA A 251 9.92 -18.08 10.87
CA ALA A 251 11.37 -18.04 11.13
C ALA A 251 12.19 -18.62 9.97
N LEU A 252 11.69 -19.67 9.32
CA LEU A 252 12.36 -20.31 8.18
C LEU A 252 12.37 -19.44 6.91
N VAL A 253 11.33 -18.64 6.68
CA VAL A 253 11.24 -17.83 5.46
C VAL A 253 11.85 -16.43 5.63
N ALA A 254 11.98 -15.92 6.85
CA ALA A 254 12.55 -14.59 7.11
C ALA A 254 13.97 -14.38 6.52
N PRO A 255 14.91 -15.34 6.56
CA PRO A 255 16.24 -15.19 5.97
C PRO A 255 16.21 -14.89 4.47
N ARG A 256 15.21 -15.40 3.73
CA ARG A 256 15.07 -15.17 2.29
C ARG A 256 14.91 -13.67 1.93
N PHE A 257 14.31 -12.90 2.81
CA PHE A 257 14.23 -11.43 2.65
C PHE A 257 15.58 -10.79 2.93
N ALA A 258 16.29 -11.23 3.96
CA ALA A 258 17.65 -10.75 4.26
C ALA A 258 18.61 -11.02 3.10
N ASP A 259 18.55 -12.20 2.48
CA ASP A 259 19.34 -12.59 1.31
C ASP A 259 19.01 -11.69 0.10
N ALA A 260 17.77 -11.21 0.00
CA ALA A 260 17.34 -10.23 -1.01
C ALA A 260 17.67 -8.77 -0.63
N GLY A 261 18.35 -8.53 0.50
CA GLY A 261 18.69 -7.20 1.01
C GLY A 261 17.51 -6.44 1.61
N LEU A 262 16.45 -7.13 2.04
CA LEU A 262 15.25 -6.52 2.60
C LEU A 262 15.17 -6.75 4.11
N SER A 263 14.92 -5.67 4.85
CA SER A 263 14.55 -5.77 6.26
C SER A 263 13.17 -6.38 6.42
N THR A 264 13.00 -7.33 7.34
CA THR A 264 11.70 -7.94 7.64
C THR A 264 11.19 -7.47 9.01
N ILE A 265 9.90 -7.19 9.08
CA ILE A 265 9.18 -6.85 10.32
C ILE A 265 8.03 -7.83 10.46
N ASN A 266 7.97 -8.52 11.60
CA ASN A 266 6.91 -9.46 11.91
C ASN A 266 5.79 -8.77 12.67
N LEU A 267 4.56 -8.86 12.14
CA LEU A 267 3.36 -8.42 12.82
C LEU A 267 2.59 -9.62 13.37
N PRO A 268 2.14 -9.56 14.64
CA PRO A 268 1.45 -10.67 15.27
C PRO A 268 0.10 -10.95 14.61
N MET A 269 -0.29 -12.21 14.59
CA MET A 269 -1.63 -12.61 14.21
C MET A 269 -2.64 -12.14 15.26
N MET A 270 -3.61 -11.35 14.82
CA MET A 270 -4.67 -10.84 15.70
C MET A 270 -5.87 -11.79 15.70
N PHE A 271 -6.21 -12.34 16.87
CA PHE A 271 -7.38 -13.20 17.06
C PHE A 271 -8.59 -12.35 17.40
N THR A 272 -9.18 -11.72 16.40
CA THR A 272 -10.33 -10.85 16.52
C THR A 272 -11.28 -11.07 15.34
N PRO A 273 -12.60 -10.95 15.54
CA PRO A 273 -13.57 -11.04 14.44
C PRO A 273 -13.46 -9.86 13.45
N ALA A 274 -12.93 -8.73 13.90
CA ALA A 274 -12.74 -7.54 13.07
C ALA A 274 -11.52 -6.75 13.53
N ILE A 275 -10.77 -6.21 12.56
CA ILE A 275 -9.68 -5.28 12.82
C ILE A 275 -10.28 -3.88 12.97
N GLY A 276 -10.13 -3.29 14.15
CA GLY A 276 -10.53 -1.94 14.46
C GLY A 276 -9.36 -1.11 14.97
N ARG A 277 -9.66 0.09 15.45
CA ARG A 277 -8.64 1.04 15.91
C ARG A 277 -7.72 0.47 16.99
N HIS A 278 -8.26 -0.31 17.93
CA HIS A 278 -7.48 -0.91 19.01
C HIS A 278 -6.41 -1.88 18.49
N GLU A 279 -6.77 -2.74 17.53
CA GLU A 279 -5.87 -3.68 16.90
C GLU A 279 -4.82 -2.94 16.06
N LEU A 280 -5.23 -1.92 15.31
CA LEU A 280 -4.32 -1.07 14.54
C LEU A 280 -3.30 -0.36 15.44
N GLU A 281 -3.70 0.09 16.62
CA GLU A 281 -2.80 0.70 17.59
C GLU A 281 -1.77 -0.29 18.15
N LYS A 282 -2.16 -1.57 18.34
CA LYS A 282 -1.21 -2.64 18.74
C LYS A 282 -0.18 -2.89 17.63
N LEU A 283 -0.64 -3.08 16.39
CA LEU A 283 0.24 -3.27 15.23
C LEU A 283 1.12 -2.03 14.99
N GLY A 284 0.55 -0.84 15.15
CA GLY A 284 1.24 0.43 15.02
C GLY A 284 2.41 0.60 16.01
N ARG A 285 2.30 0.09 17.24
CA ARG A 285 3.42 0.10 18.21
C ARG A 285 4.60 -0.75 17.74
N VAL A 286 4.35 -1.91 17.15
CA VAL A 286 5.40 -2.78 16.59
C VAL A 286 6.08 -2.08 15.41
N LEU A 287 5.29 -1.48 14.52
CA LEU A 287 5.78 -0.74 13.36
C LEU A 287 6.57 0.51 13.76
N ASP A 288 6.10 1.23 14.77
CA ASP A 288 6.81 2.39 15.29
C ASP A 288 8.20 2.04 15.81
N ALA A 289 8.32 0.95 16.56
CA ALA A 289 9.60 0.49 17.11
C ALA A 289 10.57 -0.05 16.04
N GLN A 290 10.07 -0.75 15.01
CA GLN A 290 10.91 -1.50 14.08
C GLN A 290 11.07 -0.84 12.71
N LEU A 291 10.13 -0.02 12.26
CA LEU A 291 10.16 0.66 10.97
C LEU A 291 10.49 2.14 11.13
N ILE A 292 9.83 2.81 12.07
CA ILE A 292 9.81 4.27 12.19
C ILE A 292 10.89 4.78 13.14
N GLY A 293 11.26 4.00 14.15
CA GLY A 293 12.26 4.36 15.17
C GLY A 293 13.71 4.08 14.79
N ARG A 294 13.95 3.60 13.56
CA ARG A 294 15.29 3.40 13.00
C ARG A 294 15.73 4.70 12.32
#